data_47d769fec38eeb819ed124eab22a744b
#
_entry.id   47d769fec38eeb819ed124eab22a744b
#
_cell.length_a   1.000
_cell.length_b   1.000
_cell.length_c   1.000
_cell.angle_alpha   90.00
_cell.angle_beta   90.00
_cell.angle_gamma   90.00
#
_symmetry.space_group_name_H-M   'P 1'
#
loop_
_entity.id
_entity.type
_entity.pdbx_description
1 polymer ?
#
loop_
_entity_poly.entity_id
_entity_poly.type
_entity_poly.pdbx_seq_one_letter_code
_entity_poly.pdbx_strand_id
1 'polypeptide(L)'
;HPEPTGRAKITDGYNLPARHVLHTVGPIVRNDAPTPKQEQELADCYNSCLALADAHGLQSIAFCCISTGEFRFPQKRAAEIAVGTVRTYLDMTASTHINTVIFNVFKNDDLSIYRNLLS
;
A
#
# COMPACT_ATOMS: atom_id res chain seq x y z
N HIS A 1 -2.49 -7.14 -18.81
CA HIS A 1 -3.59 -6.17 -18.70
C HIS A 1 -3.72 -5.66 -17.26
N PRO A 2 -4.37 -4.53 -17.06
CA PRO A 2 -4.40 -3.94 -15.73
C PRO A 2 -5.21 -4.78 -14.74
N GLU A 3 -4.77 -4.74 -13.48
CA GLU A 3 -5.52 -5.32 -12.39
C GLU A 3 -6.72 -4.44 -12.04
N PRO A 4 -7.83 -5.01 -11.58
CA PRO A 4 -8.92 -4.21 -11.03
C PRO A 4 -8.44 -3.37 -9.85
N THR A 5 -9.01 -2.18 -9.70
CA THR A 5 -8.70 -1.31 -8.57
C THR A 5 -8.94 -2.04 -7.24
N GLY A 6 -7.99 -1.90 -6.31
CA GLY A 6 -8.07 -2.55 -5.00
C GLY A 6 -7.66 -4.01 -4.99
N ARG A 7 -7.31 -4.57 -6.13
CA ARG A 7 -6.80 -5.94 -6.23
C ARG A 7 -5.29 -5.96 -6.33
N ALA A 8 -4.72 -7.12 -6.12
CA ALA A 8 -3.27 -7.30 -6.21
C ALA A 8 -2.94 -8.65 -6.82
N LYS A 9 -1.81 -8.73 -7.47
CA LYS A 9 -1.24 -10.01 -7.89
C LYS A 9 0.27 -10.00 -7.61
N ILE A 10 0.84 -11.19 -7.52
CA ILE A 10 2.27 -11.35 -7.27
C ILE A 10 2.94 -11.98 -8.50
N THR A 11 4.12 -11.50 -8.83
CA THR A 11 4.96 -12.09 -9.87
C THR A 11 6.37 -12.27 -9.33
N ASP A 12 7.17 -13.08 -10.00
CA ASP A 12 8.57 -13.23 -9.63
C ASP A 12 9.30 -11.92 -9.84
N GLY A 13 10.28 -11.66 -8.98
CA GLY A 13 11.09 -10.44 -9.07
C GLY A 13 12.09 -10.44 -10.22
N TYR A 14 12.28 -11.58 -10.88
CA TYR A 14 13.25 -11.74 -11.97
C TYR A 14 14.63 -11.27 -11.56
N ASN A 15 15.18 -10.24 -12.21
CA ASN A 15 16.51 -9.70 -11.91
C ASN A 15 16.49 -8.57 -10.90
N LEU A 16 15.34 -8.32 -10.25
CA LEU A 16 15.22 -7.30 -9.22
C LEU A 16 15.75 -7.84 -7.88
N PRO A 17 16.11 -6.95 -6.94
CA PRO A 17 16.54 -7.37 -5.59
C PRO A 17 15.46 -8.11 -4.81
N ALA A 18 14.20 -7.94 -5.16
CA ALA A 18 13.08 -8.60 -4.50
C ALA A 18 12.78 -9.93 -5.15
N ARG A 19 12.38 -10.93 -4.34
CA ARG A 19 12.01 -12.25 -4.86
C ARG A 19 10.68 -12.23 -5.59
N HIS A 20 9.78 -11.34 -5.20
CA HIS A 20 8.44 -11.20 -5.78
C HIS A 20 8.10 -9.72 -5.91
N VAL A 21 7.25 -9.43 -6.88
CA VAL A 21 6.71 -8.08 -7.08
C VAL A 21 5.20 -8.15 -6.92
N LEU A 22 4.65 -7.30 -6.04
CA LEU A 22 3.22 -7.18 -5.85
C LEU A 22 2.69 -6.08 -6.76
N HIS A 23 1.61 -6.39 -7.47
CA HIS A 23 0.96 -5.46 -8.39
C HIS A 23 -0.43 -5.11 -7.87
N THR A 24 -0.72 -3.82 -7.77
CA THR A 24 -2.04 -3.34 -7.39
C THR A 24 -2.33 -2.05 -8.13
N VAL A 25 -3.62 -1.71 -8.24
CA VAL A 25 -4.05 -0.48 -8.92
C VAL A 25 -4.86 0.34 -7.92
N GLY A 26 -4.33 1.51 -7.56
CA GLY A 26 -5.03 2.45 -6.71
C GLY A 26 -6.07 3.27 -7.48
N PRO A 27 -6.99 3.94 -6.77
CA PRO A 27 -7.99 4.78 -7.41
C PRO A 27 -7.39 6.06 -7.98
N ILE A 28 -7.99 6.54 -9.07
CA ILE A 28 -7.67 7.85 -9.65
C ILE A 28 -8.65 8.87 -9.06
N VAL A 29 -8.10 9.92 -8.45
CA VAL A 29 -8.89 10.94 -7.76
C VAL A 29 -8.97 12.20 -8.62
N ARG A 30 -10.16 12.78 -8.70
CA ARG A 30 -10.39 14.03 -9.42
C ARG A 30 -10.41 15.20 -8.45
N ASN A 31 -9.77 16.29 -8.84
CA ASN A 31 -9.73 17.54 -8.07
C ASN A 31 -9.15 17.36 -6.67
N ASP A 32 -8.28 16.39 -6.48
CA ASP A 32 -7.64 16.07 -5.19
C ASP A 32 -8.66 15.89 -4.06
N ALA A 33 -9.87 15.39 -4.40
CA ALA A 33 -10.96 15.20 -3.45
C ALA A 33 -11.48 13.75 -3.51
N PRO A 34 -10.84 12.83 -2.78
CA PRO A 34 -11.26 11.42 -2.82
C PRO A 34 -12.65 11.24 -2.22
N THR A 35 -13.43 10.38 -2.88
CA THR A 35 -14.73 9.95 -2.35
C THR A 35 -14.52 8.87 -1.28
N PRO A 36 -15.52 8.62 -0.41
CA PRO A 36 -15.42 7.50 0.54
C PRO A 36 -15.14 6.16 -0.15
N LYS A 37 -15.70 5.93 -1.33
CA LYS A 37 -15.43 4.73 -2.11
C LYS A 37 -13.95 4.66 -2.52
N GLN A 38 -13.38 5.77 -2.96
CA GLN A 38 -11.97 5.82 -3.36
C GLN A 38 -11.04 5.63 -2.17
N GLU A 39 -11.39 6.16 -1.00
CA GLU A 39 -10.63 5.89 0.21
C GLU A 39 -10.66 4.41 0.57
N GLN A 40 -11.81 3.76 0.44
CA GLN A 40 -11.91 2.33 0.67
C GLN A 40 -11.10 1.53 -0.37
N GLU A 41 -11.14 1.94 -1.63
CA GLU A 41 -10.36 1.29 -2.69
C GLU A 41 -8.85 1.38 -2.41
N LEU A 42 -8.38 2.51 -1.88
CA LEU A 42 -6.97 2.64 -1.48
C LEU A 42 -6.65 1.69 -0.33
N ALA A 43 -7.51 1.61 0.69
CA ALA A 43 -7.35 0.67 1.79
C ALA A 43 -7.34 -0.77 1.27
N ASP A 44 -8.21 -1.09 0.30
CA ASP A 44 -8.27 -2.42 -0.31
C ASP A 44 -6.97 -2.78 -1.02
N CYS A 45 -6.28 -1.81 -1.62
CA CYS A 45 -4.96 -2.04 -2.21
C CYS A 45 -3.98 -2.57 -1.17
N TYR A 46 -3.90 -1.91 -0.02
CA TYR A 46 -2.99 -2.34 1.04
C TYR A 46 -3.40 -3.68 1.63
N ASN A 47 -4.68 -3.89 1.91
CA ASN A 47 -5.17 -5.16 2.44
C ASN A 47 -4.93 -6.31 1.46
N SER A 48 -5.17 -6.10 0.18
CA SER A 48 -4.96 -7.14 -0.85
C SER A 48 -3.49 -7.52 -0.94
N CYS A 49 -2.59 -6.54 -0.90
CA CYS A 49 -1.15 -6.81 -0.92
C CYS A 49 -0.70 -7.56 0.33
N LEU A 50 -1.19 -7.17 1.50
CA LEU A 50 -0.83 -7.83 2.75
C LEU A 50 -1.34 -9.26 2.79
N ALA A 51 -2.59 -9.49 2.38
CA ALA A 51 -3.17 -10.82 2.33
C ALA A 51 -2.43 -11.72 1.34
N LEU A 52 -2.05 -11.18 0.19
CA LEU A 52 -1.31 -11.94 -0.81
C LEU A 52 0.10 -12.28 -0.32
N ALA A 53 0.76 -11.36 0.35
CA ALA A 53 2.07 -11.60 0.96
C ALA A 53 1.98 -12.71 2.00
N ASP A 54 0.95 -12.69 2.86
CA ASP A 54 0.72 -13.74 3.85
C ASP A 54 0.46 -15.09 3.19
N ALA A 55 -0.33 -15.12 2.11
CA ALA A 55 -0.60 -16.36 1.39
C ALA A 55 0.67 -17.00 0.83
N HIS A 56 1.70 -16.20 0.58
CA HIS A 56 3.01 -16.67 0.12
C HIS A 56 4.03 -16.83 1.25
N GLY A 57 3.63 -16.68 2.51
CA GLY A 57 4.51 -16.83 3.66
C GLY A 57 5.60 -15.78 3.77
N LEU A 58 5.41 -14.60 3.19
CA LEU A 58 6.41 -13.54 3.20
C LEU A 58 6.43 -12.83 4.56
N GLN A 59 7.63 -12.52 5.04
CA GLN A 59 7.82 -11.87 6.34
C GLN A 59 7.92 -10.35 6.25
N SER A 60 8.25 -9.83 5.08
CA SER A 60 8.38 -8.39 4.89
C SER A 60 7.76 -7.96 3.57
N ILE A 61 7.33 -6.71 3.53
CA ILE A 61 6.74 -6.12 2.34
C ILE A 61 7.13 -4.64 2.30
N ALA A 62 7.45 -4.14 1.11
CA ALA A 62 7.75 -2.74 0.90
C ALA A 62 6.69 -2.15 -0.03
N PHE A 63 6.13 -1.02 0.37
CA PHE A 63 5.14 -0.29 -0.43
C PHE A 63 5.73 0.98 -0.99
N CYS A 64 5.38 1.30 -2.22
CA CYS A 64 5.50 2.66 -2.74
C CYS A 64 4.23 3.44 -2.40
N CYS A 65 4.26 4.76 -2.60
CA CYS A 65 3.09 5.59 -2.39
C CYS A 65 2.04 5.29 -3.46
N ILE A 66 0.96 4.63 -3.07
CA ILE A 66 -0.12 4.24 -3.98
C ILE A 66 -1.05 5.44 -4.20
N SER A 67 -1.43 5.68 -5.45
CA SER A 67 -2.39 6.70 -5.89
C SER A 67 -1.98 8.16 -5.68
N THR A 68 -0.80 8.44 -5.15
CA THR A 68 -0.27 9.80 -5.13
C THR A 68 0.42 10.11 -6.47
N GLY A 69 0.79 11.35 -6.70
CA GLY A 69 1.36 11.75 -7.97
C GLY A 69 0.29 11.84 -9.05
N GLU A 70 0.41 11.07 -10.13
CA GLU A 70 -0.50 11.14 -11.27
C GLU A 70 -1.95 10.80 -10.93
N PHE A 71 -2.16 9.93 -9.94
CA PHE A 71 -3.51 9.55 -9.54
C PHE A 71 -4.14 10.55 -8.57
N ARG A 72 -3.37 11.54 -8.11
CA ARG A 72 -3.85 12.73 -7.41
C ARG A 72 -4.53 12.50 -6.07
N PHE A 73 -4.30 11.38 -5.44
CA PHE A 73 -4.76 11.19 -4.07
C PHE A 73 -3.94 12.11 -3.15
N PRO A 74 -4.57 12.90 -2.26
CA PRO A 74 -3.82 13.79 -1.36
C PRO A 74 -2.83 13.00 -0.51
N GLN A 75 -1.58 13.47 -0.47
CA GLN A 75 -0.47 12.76 0.16
C GLN A 75 -0.74 12.42 1.62
N LYS A 76 -1.18 13.38 2.41
CA LYS A 76 -1.42 13.17 3.84
C LYS A 76 -2.53 12.15 4.07
N ARG A 77 -3.64 12.29 3.35
CA ARG A 77 -4.75 11.35 3.49
C ARG A 77 -4.37 9.95 3.02
N ALA A 78 -3.65 9.85 1.92
CA ALA A 78 -3.16 8.57 1.42
C ALA A 78 -2.26 7.89 2.45
N ALA A 79 -1.36 8.64 3.09
CA ALA A 79 -0.47 8.11 4.11
C ALA A 79 -1.25 7.67 5.36
N GLU A 80 -2.26 8.43 5.78
CA GLU A 80 -3.12 8.05 6.91
C GLU A 80 -3.82 6.72 6.63
N ILE A 81 -4.36 6.55 5.43
CA ILE A 81 -5.02 5.32 5.03
C ILE A 81 -4.03 4.17 4.98
N ALA A 82 -2.85 4.39 4.40
CA ALA A 82 -1.82 3.37 4.29
C ALA A 82 -1.37 2.86 5.66
N VAL A 83 -0.97 3.77 6.54
CA VAL A 83 -0.48 3.40 7.87
C VAL A 83 -1.60 2.79 8.71
N GLY A 84 -2.79 3.38 8.67
CA GLY A 84 -3.95 2.88 9.44
C GLY A 84 -4.36 1.49 8.98
N THR A 85 -4.41 1.26 7.67
CA THR A 85 -4.78 -0.05 7.11
C THR A 85 -3.77 -1.12 7.48
N VAL A 86 -2.48 -0.80 7.35
CA VAL A 86 -1.41 -1.76 7.69
C VAL A 86 -1.45 -2.09 9.18
N ARG A 87 -1.57 -1.09 10.05
CA ARG A 87 -1.64 -1.32 11.50
C ARG A 87 -2.84 -2.19 11.87
N THR A 88 -4.01 -1.89 11.29
CA THR A 88 -5.22 -2.67 11.54
C THR A 88 -5.04 -4.11 11.09
N TYR A 89 -4.48 -4.31 9.89
CA TYR A 89 -4.23 -5.67 9.38
C TYR A 89 -3.33 -6.45 10.33
N LEU A 90 -2.21 -5.87 10.75
CA LEU A 90 -1.25 -6.56 11.62
C LEU A 90 -1.86 -6.85 13.00
N ASP A 91 -2.65 -5.91 13.55
CA ASP A 91 -3.28 -6.09 14.85
C ASP A 91 -4.39 -7.13 14.83
N MET A 92 -5.15 -7.20 13.74
CA MET A 92 -6.33 -8.07 13.64
C MET A 92 -6.04 -9.43 13.04
N THR A 93 -4.83 -9.66 12.52
CA THR A 93 -4.48 -10.91 11.85
C THR A 93 -3.43 -11.65 12.69
N ALA A 94 -3.88 -12.41 13.67
CA ALA A 94 -2.99 -13.11 14.60
C ALA A 94 -2.06 -14.13 13.92
N SER A 95 -2.47 -14.63 12.77
CA SER A 95 -1.71 -15.64 12.01
C SER A 95 -0.79 -15.04 10.94
N THR A 96 -0.64 -13.70 10.90
CA THR A 96 0.20 -13.09 9.87
C THR A 96 1.66 -13.51 10.01
N HIS A 97 2.30 -13.74 8.86
CA HIS A 97 3.74 -13.97 8.78
C HIS A 97 4.52 -12.67 8.66
N ILE A 98 3.83 -11.57 8.38
CA ILE A 98 4.45 -10.28 8.13
C ILE A 98 4.90 -9.66 9.45
N ASN A 99 6.20 -9.36 9.55
CA ASN A 99 6.77 -8.69 10.72
C ASN A 99 7.43 -7.36 10.38
N THR A 100 7.56 -7.04 9.11
CA THR A 100 8.23 -5.81 8.66
C THR A 100 7.48 -5.22 7.48
N VAL A 101 7.08 -3.97 7.60
CA VAL A 101 6.47 -3.22 6.50
C VAL A 101 7.29 -1.95 6.29
N ILE A 102 7.73 -1.75 5.05
CA ILE A 102 8.54 -0.60 4.67
C ILE A 102 7.72 0.27 3.73
N PHE A 103 7.66 1.57 4.02
CA PHE A 103 7.05 2.53 3.11
C PHE A 103 8.18 3.27 2.38
N ASN A 104 8.32 3.01 1.08
CA ASN A 104 9.30 3.69 0.26
C ASN A 104 8.74 5.04 -0.18
N VAL A 105 9.44 6.10 0.17
CA VAL A 105 9.03 7.45 -0.17
C VAL A 105 10.15 8.13 -0.95
N PHE A 106 9.76 8.92 -1.95
CA PHE A 106 10.72 9.56 -2.85
C PHE A 106 10.79 11.06 -2.67
N LYS A 107 9.78 11.67 -2.07
CA LYS A 107 9.71 13.11 -1.85
C LYS A 107 9.86 13.42 -0.37
N ASN A 108 10.50 14.56 -0.08
CA ASN A 108 10.67 15.00 1.31
C ASN A 108 9.34 15.22 2.03
N ASP A 109 8.32 15.68 1.31
CA ASP A 109 6.98 15.87 1.87
C ASP A 109 6.40 14.55 2.38
N ASP A 110 6.49 13.49 1.56
CA ASP A 110 6.02 12.17 1.95
C ASP A 110 6.81 11.64 3.14
N LEU A 111 8.11 11.84 3.14
CA LEU A 111 8.96 11.39 4.25
C LEU A 111 8.52 12.03 5.57
N SER A 112 8.26 13.33 5.59
CA SER A 112 7.81 14.03 6.77
C SER A 112 6.46 13.51 7.26
N ILE A 113 5.53 13.29 6.35
CA ILE A 113 4.19 12.78 6.66
C ILE A 113 4.30 11.39 7.30
N TYR A 114 5.03 10.48 6.68
CA TYR A 114 5.16 9.11 7.19
C TYR A 114 5.91 9.07 8.52
N ARG A 115 6.95 9.87 8.69
CA ARG A 115 7.66 9.96 9.97
C ARG A 115 6.73 10.37 11.11
N ASN A 116 5.86 11.35 10.87
CA ASN A 116 4.90 11.79 11.88
C ASN A 116 3.89 10.70 12.22
N LEU A 117 3.41 9.97 11.22
CA LEU A 117 2.41 8.92 11.43
C LEU A 117 3.01 7.69 12.12
N LEU A 118 4.28 7.40 11.88
CA LEU A 118 4.93 6.20 12.41
C LEU A 118 5.63 6.43 13.76
N SER A 119 5.72 7.68 14.21
CA SER A 119 6.34 7.95 15.52
C SER A 119 5.47 7.58 16.70
#